data_e86b926047df24ad4eb4f3bed6737b85
#
_entry.id   e86b926047df24ad4eb4f3bed6737b85
#
_cell.length_a   1.000
_cell.length_b   1.000
_cell.length_c   1.000
_cell.angle_alpha   90.00
_cell.angle_beta   90.00
_cell.angle_gamma   90.00
#
_symmetry.space_group_name_H-M   'P 1'
#
loop_
_entity.id
_entity.type
_entity.pdbx_description
1 polymer ?
#
loop_
_entity_poly.entity_id
_entity_poly.type
_entity_poly.pdbx_seq_one_letter_code
_entity_poly.pdbx_strand_id
1 'polypeptide(L)'
;IPYLDFARSGDHKVVWELNRHQHLVLLAQAWLLTSDDRYLEEIVRHMESWWEQNPYQHGINWASALEVAFRALSWIWVYHWTGHRMEPDFRRRFLEELYRHGLHLEFNLSIHFSPNTHLLGEAVALHALGVLFPGWPRSSRWRRLGRGLVLDQMDSQVLADGFHFERSPYYHLYATDMFVF
;
A
#
# COMPACT_ATOMS: atom_id res chain seq x y z
N ILE A 1 -16.54 -1.20 -17.27
CA ILE A 1 -15.79 -2.05 -18.21
C ILE A 1 -15.35 -3.28 -17.43
N PRO A 2 -15.55 -4.50 -17.94
CA PRO A 2 -15.04 -5.70 -17.30
C PRO A 2 -13.51 -5.68 -17.32
N TYR A 3 -12.88 -5.41 -16.19
CA TYR A 3 -11.41 -5.25 -16.11
C TYR A 3 -10.64 -6.55 -16.38
N LEU A 4 -11.31 -7.70 -16.34
CA LEU A 4 -10.75 -9.01 -16.73
C LEU A 4 -10.85 -9.29 -18.25
N ASP A 5 -11.50 -8.44 -19.02
CA ASP A 5 -11.54 -8.53 -20.48
C ASP A 5 -10.35 -7.77 -21.08
N PHE A 6 -9.20 -8.42 -21.17
CA PHE A 6 -7.95 -7.81 -21.63
C PHE A 6 -8.03 -7.28 -23.07
N ALA A 7 -8.92 -7.83 -23.91
CA ALA A 7 -9.10 -7.36 -25.28
C ALA A 7 -9.73 -5.94 -25.31
N ARG A 8 -10.52 -5.59 -24.28
CA ARG A 8 -11.23 -4.31 -24.19
C ARG A 8 -10.57 -3.32 -23.25
N SER A 9 -9.92 -3.77 -22.19
CA SER A 9 -9.36 -2.92 -21.13
C SER A 9 -7.83 -2.87 -21.11
N GLY A 10 -7.15 -3.69 -21.89
CA GLY A 10 -5.71 -3.87 -21.80
C GLY A 10 -5.30 -4.64 -20.54
N ASP A 11 -4.00 -4.77 -20.30
CA ASP A 11 -3.49 -5.42 -19.09
C ASP A 11 -3.65 -4.49 -17.87
N HIS A 12 -4.58 -4.86 -16.99
CA HIS A 12 -4.84 -4.10 -15.76
C HIS A 12 -3.62 -4.04 -14.81
N LYS A 13 -2.67 -4.96 -14.92
CA LYS A 13 -1.44 -4.92 -14.12
C LYS A 13 -0.62 -3.67 -14.39
N VAL A 14 -0.58 -3.19 -15.63
CA VAL A 14 0.09 -1.94 -15.98
C VAL A 14 -0.57 -0.75 -15.27
N VAL A 15 -1.90 -0.74 -15.22
CA VAL A 15 -2.65 0.29 -14.49
C VAL A 15 -2.36 0.21 -13.00
N TRP A 16 -2.38 -0.99 -12.42
CA TRP A 16 -2.09 -1.20 -11.00
C TRP A 16 -0.69 -0.74 -10.62
N GLU A 17 0.34 -1.10 -11.40
CA GLU A 17 1.73 -0.72 -11.14
C GLU A 17 1.89 0.79 -10.95
N LEU A 18 1.32 1.59 -11.86
CA LEU A 18 1.31 3.05 -11.75
C LEU A 18 0.56 3.52 -10.50
N ASN A 19 -0.55 2.86 -10.17
CA ASN A 19 -1.44 3.24 -9.05
C ASN A 19 -0.96 2.74 -7.67
N ARG A 20 0.21 2.10 -7.57
CA ARG A 20 0.95 1.88 -6.31
C ARG A 20 1.57 3.17 -5.78
N HIS A 21 1.64 4.21 -6.59
CA HIS A 21 2.12 5.56 -6.25
C HIS A 21 3.58 5.62 -5.76
N GLN A 22 4.42 4.69 -6.17
CA GLN A 22 5.86 4.70 -5.85
C GLN A 22 6.56 5.96 -6.35
N HIS A 23 6.10 6.54 -7.46
CA HIS A 23 6.61 7.80 -7.99
C HIS A 23 6.40 8.98 -7.02
N LEU A 24 5.36 8.98 -6.19
CA LEU A 24 5.14 10.01 -5.17
C LEU A 24 6.19 9.91 -4.06
N VAL A 25 6.67 8.70 -3.75
CA VAL A 25 7.77 8.49 -2.82
C VAL A 25 9.05 9.14 -3.35
N LEU A 26 9.33 8.99 -4.66
CA LEU A 26 10.47 9.63 -5.30
C LEU A 26 10.36 11.17 -5.30
N LEU A 27 9.15 11.72 -5.52
CA LEU A 27 8.92 13.17 -5.39
C LEU A 27 9.16 13.67 -3.97
N ALA A 28 8.71 12.92 -2.97
CA ALA A 28 8.96 13.26 -1.56
C ALA A 28 10.46 13.20 -1.21
N GLN A 29 11.19 12.21 -1.73
CA GLN A 29 12.65 12.14 -1.58
C GLN A 29 13.35 13.32 -2.27
N ALA A 30 12.93 13.67 -3.49
CA ALA A 30 13.48 14.81 -4.21
C ALA A 30 13.28 16.12 -3.43
N TRP A 31 12.10 16.31 -2.84
CA TRP A 31 11.84 17.45 -1.97
C TRP A 31 12.77 17.46 -0.74
N LEU A 32 12.94 16.33 -0.05
CA LEU A 32 13.86 16.23 1.10
C LEU A 32 15.30 16.63 0.76
N LEU A 33 15.75 16.25 -0.44
CA LEU A 33 17.14 16.51 -0.86
C LEU A 33 17.34 17.93 -1.38
N THR A 34 16.32 18.55 -1.97
CA THR A 34 16.45 19.82 -2.68
C THR A 34 15.76 20.99 -1.99
N SER A 35 14.81 20.72 -1.11
CA SER A 35 13.88 21.71 -0.53
C SER A 35 13.09 22.51 -1.58
N ASP A 36 12.90 21.95 -2.77
CA ASP A 36 12.15 22.58 -3.86
C ASP A 36 10.66 22.22 -3.75
N ASP A 37 9.85 23.19 -3.36
CA ASP A 37 8.42 22.99 -3.09
C ASP A 37 7.61 22.58 -4.32
N ARG A 38 8.14 22.69 -5.55
CA ARG A 38 7.50 22.16 -6.77
C ARG A 38 7.22 20.67 -6.67
N TYR A 39 8.04 19.90 -5.96
CA TYR A 39 7.79 18.47 -5.73
C TYR A 39 6.60 18.23 -4.81
N LEU A 40 6.40 19.10 -3.79
CA LEU A 40 5.20 19.02 -2.92
C LEU A 40 3.93 19.38 -3.69
N GLU A 41 3.99 20.42 -4.52
CA GLU A 41 2.87 20.83 -5.39
C GLU A 41 2.45 19.69 -6.31
N GLU A 42 3.42 18.97 -6.91
CA GLU A 42 3.15 17.81 -7.74
C GLU A 42 2.53 16.65 -6.95
N ILE A 43 3.00 16.37 -5.73
CA ILE A 43 2.38 15.36 -4.86
C ILE A 43 0.91 15.72 -4.62
N VAL A 44 0.62 16.96 -4.22
CA VAL A 44 -0.75 17.43 -3.96
C VAL A 44 -1.61 17.27 -5.21
N ARG A 45 -1.14 17.76 -6.36
CA ARG A 45 -1.86 17.69 -7.64
C ARG A 45 -2.19 16.25 -8.05
N HIS A 46 -1.22 15.34 -7.94
CA HIS A 46 -1.43 13.93 -8.26
C HIS A 46 -2.43 13.27 -7.31
N MET A 47 -2.32 13.54 -6.01
CA MET A 47 -3.21 12.97 -5.00
C MET A 47 -4.66 13.44 -5.19
N GLU A 48 -4.88 14.74 -5.35
CA GLU A 48 -6.21 15.31 -5.57
C GLU A 48 -6.87 14.74 -6.83
N SER A 49 -6.13 14.74 -7.95
CA SER A 49 -6.60 14.15 -9.21
C SER A 49 -6.94 12.66 -9.07
N TRP A 50 -6.11 11.92 -8.32
CA TRP A 50 -6.36 10.50 -8.10
C TRP A 50 -7.61 10.25 -7.26
N TRP A 51 -7.82 11.01 -6.18
CA TRP A 51 -8.99 10.88 -5.32
C TRP A 51 -10.31 11.18 -6.04
N GLU A 52 -10.29 12.14 -6.95
CA GLU A 52 -11.46 12.48 -7.77
C GLU A 52 -11.82 11.35 -8.76
N GLN A 53 -10.81 10.73 -9.35
CA GLN A 53 -10.99 9.69 -10.37
C GLN A 53 -11.21 8.29 -9.81
N ASN A 54 -10.81 8.05 -8.55
CA ASN A 54 -10.84 6.74 -7.90
C ASN A 54 -11.58 6.78 -6.55
N PRO A 55 -12.89 7.05 -6.54
CA PRO A 55 -13.66 7.07 -5.30
C PRO A 55 -13.55 5.75 -4.55
N TYR A 56 -13.60 5.81 -3.23
CA TYR A 56 -13.44 4.64 -2.36
C TYR A 56 -14.33 3.48 -2.80
N GLN A 57 -13.73 2.30 -2.97
CA GLN A 57 -14.35 1.05 -3.43
C GLN A 57 -14.90 1.07 -4.87
N HIS A 58 -14.57 2.07 -5.68
CA HIS A 58 -14.98 2.12 -7.08
C HIS A 58 -13.79 1.94 -8.03
N GLY A 59 -14.00 1.11 -9.05
CA GLY A 59 -13.03 0.92 -10.11
C GLY A 59 -11.92 -0.08 -9.78
N ILE A 60 -11.05 -0.27 -10.76
CA ILE A 60 -10.02 -1.31 -10.77
C ILE A 60 -8.96 -1.14 -9.66
N ASN A 61 -8.72 0.09 -9.24
CA ASN A 61 -7.70 0.41 -8.23
C ASN A 61 -8.11 -0.01 -6.80
N TRP A 62 -9.34 -0.49 -6.62
CA TRP A 62 -9.85 -1.07 -5.38
C TRP A 62 -10.15 -2.58 -5.51
N ALA A 63 -9.89 -3.20 -6.68
CA ALA A 63 -10.24 -4.59 -6.94
C ALA A 63 -9.24 -5.59 -6.32
N SER A 64 -7.99 -5.19 -6.10
CA SER A 64 -6.94 -6.03 -5.50
C SER A 64 -6.47 -5.41 -4.20
N ALA A 65 -6.59 -6.15 -3.11
CA ALA A 65 -6.14 -5.70 -1.78
C ALA A 65 -4.62 -5.48 -1.73
N LEU A 66 -3.83 -6.27 -2.46
CA LEU A 66 -2.38 -6.08 -2.55
C LEU A 66 -2.02 -4.71 -3.15
N GLU A 67 -2.73 -4.28 -4.18
CA GLU A 67 -2.48 -2.97 -4.80
C GLU A 67 -2.84 -1.82 -3.85
N VAL A 68 -3.91 -2.00 -3.07
CA VAL A 68 -4.27 -1.07 -1.99
C VAL A 68 -3.19 -1.05 -0.91
N ALA A 69 -2.61 -2.21 -0.57
CA ALA A 69 -1.52 -2.32 0.40
C ALA A 69 -0.28 -1.55 -0.04
N PHE A 70 0.21 -1.76 -1.26
CA PHE A 70 1.38 -1.05 -1.77
C PHE A 70 1.16 0.46 -1.88
N ARG A 71 -0.02 0.87 -2.30
CA ARG A 71 -0.38 2.29 -2.31
C ARG A 71 -0.39 2.88 -0.90
N ALA A 72 -0.93 2.16 0.08
CA ALA A 72 -0.90 2.59 1.48
C ALA A 72 0.54 2.73 2.01
N LEU A 73 1.43 1.78 1.71
CA LEU A 73 2.84 1.85 2.08
C LEU A 73 3.54 3.06 1.43
N SER A 74 3.30 3.30 0.14
CA SER A 74 3.82 4.50 -0.53
C SER A 74 3.32 5.79 0.14
N TRP A 75 2.05 5.85 0.51
CA TRP A 75 1.47 7.03 1.17
C TRP A 75 1.99 7.22 2.60
N ILE A 76 2.29 6.14 3.32
CA ILE A 76 2.96 6.21 4.63
C ILE A 76 4.30 6.93 4.49
N TRP A 77 5.13 6.57 3.52
CA TRP A 77 6.41 7.22 3.26
C TRP A 77 6.25 8.69 2.88
N VAL A 78 5.33 8.99 1.96
CA VAL A 78 5.03 10.38 1.57
C VAL A 78 4.62 11.20 2.78
N TYR A 79 3.69 10.70 3.59
CA TYR A 79 3.22 11.40 4.79
C TYR A 79 4.33 11.59 5.83
N HIS A 80 5.15 10.56 6.04
CA HIS A 80 6.25 10.64 7.01
C HIS A 80 7.24 11.76 6.67
N TRP A 81 7.56 11.92 5.41
CA TRP A 81 8.52 12.94 4.97
C TRP A 81 7.89 14.32 4.77
N THR A 82 6.68 14.40 4.26
CA THR A 82 6.08 15.67 3.80
C THR A 82 4.87 16.13 4.62
N GLY A 83 4.32 15.30 5.49
CA GLY A 83 3.06 15.57 6.19
C GLY A 83 3.06 16.83 7.06
N HIS A 84 4.23 17.23 7.60
CA HIS A 84 4.38 18.47 8.37
C HIS A 84 4.31 19.74 7.51
N ARG A 85 4.46 19.60 6.18
CA ARG A 85 4.36 20.70 5.19
C ARG A 85 2.99 20.76 4.52
N MET A 86 2.19 19.71 4.64
CA MET A 86 0.86 19.67 4.05
C MET A 86 -0.07 20.71 4.69
N GLU A 87 -0.83 21.41 3.85
CA GLU A 87 -1.91 22.27 4.30
C GLU A 87 -2.92 21.48 5.16
N PRO A 88 -3.51 22.08 6.20
CA PRO A 88 -4.34 21.37 7.20
C PRO A 88 -5.49 20.56 6.58
N ASP A 89 -6.20 21.12 5.60
CA ASP A 89 -7.34 20.44 4.97
C ASP A 89 -6.89 19.31 4.06
N PHE A 90 -5.83 19.51 3.29
CA PHE A 90 -5.23 18.45 2.47
C PHE A 90 -4.72 17.32 3.36
N ARG A 91 -3.99 17.64 4.44
CA ARG A 91 -3.48 16.64 5.40
C ARG A 91 -4.59 15.82 6.04
N ARG A 92 -5.70 16.48 6.43
CA ARG A 92 -6.88 15.79 6.99
C ARG A 92 -7.45 14.82 5.97
N ARG A 93 -7.69 15.24 4.72
CA ARG A 93 -8.18 14.39 3.64
C ARG A 93 -7.22 13.23 3.35
N PHE A 94 -5.92 13.50 3.31
CA PHE A 94 -4.89 12.48 3.10
C PHE A 94 -4.99 11.36 4.15
N LEU A 95 -5.09 11.73 5.43
CA LEU A 95 -5.20 10.77 6.53
C LEU A 95 -6.53 10.00 6.51
N GLU A 96 -7.64 10.66 6.16
CA GLU A 96 -8.93 10.01 5.97
C GLU A 96 -8.87 8.96 4.84
N GLU A 97 -8.28 9.30 3.70
CA GLU A 97 -8.13 8.37 2.59
C GLU A 97 -7.17 7.22 2.94
N LEU A 98 -6.08 7.49 3.64
CA LEU A 98 -5.17 6.45 4.11
C LEU A 98 -5.86 5.53 5.14
N TYR A 99 -6.70 6.05 6.02
CA TYR A 99 -7.53 5.26 6.93
C TYR A 99 -8.51 4.34 6.17
N ARG A 100 -9.10 4.83 5.06
CA ARG A 100 -9.95 4.02 4.17
C ARG A 100 -9.20 2.85 3.54
N HIS A 101 -7.90 3.03 3.21
CA HIS A 101 -7.06 1.92 2.76
C HIS A 101 -6.94 0.85 3.84
N GLY A 102 -6.69 1.23 5.09
CA GLY A 102 -6.66 0.29 6.21
C GLY A 102 -7.99 -0.45 6.42
N LEU A 103 -9.12 0.24 6.30
CA LEU A 103 -10.45 -0.41 6.33
C LEU A 103 -10.62 -1.39 5.19
N HIS A 104 -10.23 -1.00 3.98
CA HIS A 104 -10.32 -1.89 2.82
C HIS A 104 -9.49 -3.17 3.03
N LEU A 105 -8.26 -3.04 3.49
CA LEU A 105 -7.38 -4.17 3.78
C LEU A 105 -7.98 -5.10 4.84
N GLU A 106 -8.48 -4.55 5.96
CA GLU A 106 -9.07 -5.36 7.04
C GLU A 106 -10.21 -6.27 6.55
N PHE A 107 -11.02 -5.80 5.59
CA PHE A 107 -12.20 -6.53 5.10
C PHE A 107 -11.96 -7.36 3.84
N ASN A 108 -10.80 -7.20 3.18
CA ASN A 108 -10.52 -7.84 1.89
C ASN A 108 -9.19 -8.60 1.86
N LEU A 109 -8.69 -9.05 3.01
CA LEU A 109 -7.47 -9.85 3.08
C LEU A 109 -7.57 -11.13 2.25
N SER A 110 -6.51 -11.45 1.51
CA SER A 110 -6.42 -12.61 0.61
C SER A 110 -6.23 -13.96 1.32
N ILE A 111 -6.88 -14.15 2.47
CA ILE A 111 -6.73 -15.34 3.33
C ILE A 111 -7.11 -16.63 2.60
N HIS A 112 -8.17 -16.58 1.78
CA HIS A 112 -8.74 -17.78 1.14
C HIS A 112 -8.38 -17.92 -0.33
N PHE A 113 -8.01 -16.82 -0.99
CA PHE A 113 -7.78 -16.80 -2.44
C PHE A 113 -6.29 -16.87 -2.80
N SER A 114 -5.45 -16.12 -2.13
CA SER A 114 -4.01 -16.05 -2.41
C SER A 114 -3.22 -15.86 -1.12
N PRO A 115 -3.16 -16.87 -0.22
CA PRO A 115 -2.40 -16.79 1.03
C PRO A 115 -0.90 -16.96 0.78
N ASN A 116 -0.34 -16.14 -0.10
CA ASN A 116 1.05 -16.09 -0.51
C ASN A 116 1.59 -14.67 -0.30
N THR A 117 2.46 -14.20 -1.19
CA THR A 117 2.97 -12.81 -1.16
C THR A 117 1.87 -11.75 -1.17
N HIS A 118 0.66 -12.04 -1.67
CA HIS A 118 -0.47 -11.11 -1.58
C HIS A 118 -0.88 -10.87 -0.13
N LEU A 119 -1.20 -11.95 0.59
CA LEU A 119 -1.58 -11.83 2.00
C LEU A 119 -0.45 -11.24 2.84
N LEU A 120 0.81 -11.57 2.54
CA LEU A 120 1.97 -11.00 3.23
C LEU A 120 2.02 -9.48 3.07
N GLY A 121 1.96 -8.96 1.85
CA GLY A 121 2.00 -7.50 1.60
C GLY A 121 0.82 -6.76 2.23
N GLU A 122 -0.38 -7.36 2.18
CA GLU A 122 -1.58 -6.83 2.82
C GLU A 122 -1.43 -6.75 4.35
N ALA A 123 -0.88 -7.81 4.97
CA ALA A 123 -0.65 -7.89 6.40
C ALA A 123 0.41 -6.89 6.88
N VAL A 124 1.50 -6.73 6.12
CA VAL A 124 2.55 -5.74 6.39
C VAL A 124 1.98 -4.33 6.38
N ALA A 125 1.22 -3.96 5.34
CA ALA A 125 0.62 -2.64 5.24
C ALA A 125 -0.37 -2.39 6.40
N LEU A 126 -1.19 -3.37 6.73
CA LEU A 126 -2.14 -3.28 7.84
C LEU A 126 -1.42 -3.12 9.19
N HIS A 127 -0.32 -3.86 9.39
CA HIS A 127 0.53 -3.74 10.58
C HIS A 127 1.15 -2.34 10.68
N ALA A 128 1.75 -1.87 9.61
CA ALA A 128 2.38 -0.54 9.54
C ALA A 128 1.38 0.58 9.87
N LEU A 129 0.18 0.54 9.27
CA LEU A 129 -0.89 1.50 9.58
C LEU A 129 -1.25 1.47 11.09
N GLY A 130 -1.36 0.28 11.68
CA GLY A 130 -1.67 0.13 13.09
C GLY A 130 -0.57 0.57 14.05
N VAL A 131 0.70 0.53 13.63
CA VAL A 131 1.86 0.98 14.43
C VAL A 131 2.04 2.49 14.30
N LEU A 132 2.02 3.01 13.07
CA LEU A 132 2.40 4.39 12.76
C LEU A 132 1.29 5.39 13.06
N PHE A 133 0.03 4.95 13.12
CA PHE A 133 -1.12 5.80 13.43
C PHE A 133 -1.89 5.32 14.67
N PRO A 134 -1.24 5.32 15.86
CA PRO A 134 -1.82 4.73 17.09
C PRO A 134 -3.10 5.40 17.56
N GLY A 135 -3.36 6.66 17.15
CA GLY A 135 -4.57 7.41 17.49
C GLY A 135 -5.82 7.01 16.69
N TRP A 136 -5.72 6.14 15.69
CA TRP A 136 -6.88 5.74 14.92
C TRP A 136 -7.73 4.67 15.65
N PRO A 137 -9.06 4.69 15.46
CA PRO A 137 -9.96 3.78 16.19
C PRO A 137 -9.64 2.30 16.04
N ARG A 138 -9.05 1.89 14.91
CA ARG A 138 -8.73 0.49 14.60
C ARG A 138 -7.24 0.14 14.71
N SER A 139 -6.38 1.08 15.05
CA SER A 139 -4.92 0.90 15.07
C SER A 139 -4.47 -0.32 15.87
N SER A 140 -4.98 -0.49 17.09
CA SER A 140 -4.63 -1.64 17.94
C SER A 140 -5.06 -2.98 17.34
N ARG A 141 -6.19 -3.03 16.64
CA ARG A 141 -6.67 -4.21 15.93
C ARG A 141 -5.79 -4.50 14.71
N TRP A 142 -5.52 -3.48 13.88
CA TRP A 142 -4.68 -3.63 12.68
C TRP A 142 -3.27 -4.07 13.03
N ARG A 143 -2.68 -3.47 14.07
CA ARG A 143 -1.36 -3.88 14.56
C ARG A 143 -1.30 -5.34 14.97
N ARG A 144 -2.29 -5.84 15.74
CA ARG A 144 -2.31 -7.24 16.17
C ARG A 144 -2.59 -8.20 15.02
N LEU A 145 -3.61 -7.89 14.20
CA LEU A 145 -4.01 -8.74 13.07
C LEU A 145 -2.88 -8.83 12.05
N GLY A 146 -2.35 -7.69 11.61
CA GLY A 146 -1.25 -7.66 10.64
C GLY A 146 -0.01 -8.38 11.15
N ARG A 147 0.41 -8.12 12.42
CA ARG A 147 1.55 -8.84 13.01
C ARG A 147 1.32 -10.35 13.06
N GLY A 148 0.15 -10.80 13.49
CA GLY A 148 -0.16 -12.24 13.54
C GLY A 148 -0.03 -12.88 12.16
N LEU A 149 -0.66 -12.27 11.16
CA LEU A 149 -0.59 -12.76 9.78
C LEU A 149 0.85 -12.77 9.23
N VAL A 150 1.66 -11.73 9.47
CA VAL A 150 3.06 -11.70 9.01
C VAL A 150 3.85 -12.85 9.61
N LEU A 151 3.70 -13.13 10.91
CA LEU A 151 4.39 -14.26 11.56
C LEU A 151 3.90 -15.62 11.01
N ASP A 152 2.58 -15.79 10.84
CA ASP A 152 2.01 -17.01 10.25
C ASP A 152 2.51 -17.22 8.80
N GLN A 153 2.64 -16.13 8.03
CA GLN A 153 3.19 -16.21 6.66
C GLN A 153 4.69 -16.49 6.67
N MET A 154 5.45 -15.99 7.63
CA MET A 154 6.87 -16.34 7.76
C MET A 154 7.04 -17.84 8.00
N ASP A 155 6.28 -18.41 8.93
CA ASP A 155 6.35 -19.85 9.24
C ASP A 155 5.91 -20.73 8.06
N SER A 156 4.97 -20.25 7.23
CA SER A 156 4.40 -21.04 6.13
C SER A 156 5.12 -20.83 4.78
N GLN A 157 5.72 -19.67 4.56
CA GLN A 157 6.31 -19.31 3.25
C GLN A 157 7.84 -19.43 3.21
N VAL A 158 8.51 -19.49 4.36
CA VAL A 158 9.97 -19.68 4.41
C VAL A 158 10.30 -21.14 4.65
N LEU A 159 10.99 -21.75 3.69
CA LEU A 159 11.39 -23.16 3.76
C LEU A 159 12.55 -23.35 4.75
N ALA A 160 12.85 -24.59 5.10
CA ALA A 160 13.91 -24.93 6.06
C ALA A 160 15.31 -24.47 5.62
N ASP A 161 15.53 -24.28 4.32
CA ASP A 161 16.76 -23.71 3.75
C ASP A 161 16.78 -22.18 3.70
N GLY A 162 15.72 -21.53 4.21
CA GLY A 162 15.55 -20.08 4.21
C GLY A 162 14.97 -19.50 2.92
N PHE A 163 14.72 -20.33 1.89
CA PHE A 163 14.20 -19.83 0.62
C PHE A 163 12.66 -19.70 0.66
N HIS A 164 12.12 -18.74 -0.12
CA HIS A 164 10.67 -18.57 -0.22
C HIS A 164 10.04 -19.72 -0.99
N PHE A 165 8.88 -20.20 -0.54
CA PHE A 165 8.22 -21.42 -1.05
C PHE A 165 7.83 -21.37 -2.54
N GLU A 166 7.64 -20.18 -3.10
CA GLU A 166 7.39 -20.00 -4.54
C GLU A 166 8.61 -20.30 -5.43
N ARG A 167 9.80 -20.55 -4.85
CA ARG A 167 11.03 -20.99 -5.50
C ARG A 167 11.49 -20.11 -6.66
N SER A 168 11.22 -18.82 -6.58
CA SER A 168 11.65 -17.80 -7.52
C SER A 168 12.58 -16.81 -6.80
N PRO A 169 13.80 -16.54 -7.32
CA PRO A 169 14.68 -15.52 -6.73
C PRO A 169 14.00 -14.15 -6.64
N TYR A 170 13.19 -13.79 -7.62
CA TYR A 170 12.43 -12.54 -7.62
C TYR A 170 11.44 -12.50 -6.44
N TYR A 171 10.61 -13.53 -6.29
CA TYR A 171 9.65 -13.59 -5.17
C TYR A 171 10.32 -13.76 -3.82
N HIS A 172 11.50 -14.40 -3.77
CA HIS A 172 12.27 -14.49 -2.55
C HIS A 172 12.74 -13.10 -2.08
N LEU A 173 13.30 -12.29 -2.95
CA LEU A 173 13.68 -10.90 -2.64
C LEU A 173 12.46 -10.06 -2.27
N TYR A 174 11.39 -10.18 -3.04
CA TYR A 174 10.15 -9.47 -2.84
C TYR A 174 9.51 -9.78 -1.46
N ALA A 175 9.46 -11.06 -1.07
CA ALA A 175 8.98 -11.46 0.25
C ALA A 175 9.94 -11.02 1.37
N THR A 176 11.25 -11.09 1.13
CA THR A 176 12.26 -10.62 2.10
C THR A 176 12.08 -9.14 2.41
N ASP A 177 11.88 -8.30 1.38
CA ASP A 177 11.63 -6.88 1.58
C ASP A 177 10.38 -6.62 2.45
N MET A 178 9.33 -7.43 2.27
CA MET A 178 8.12 -7.33 3.09
C MET A 178 8.35 -7.78 4.55
N PHE A 179 9.17 -8.83 4.78
CA PHE A 179 9.45 -9.33 6.13
C PHE A 179 10.36 -8.40 6.93
N VAL A 180 11.20 -7.62 6.29
CA VAL A 180 12.14 -6.68 6.98
C VAL A 180 11.60 -5.26 7.07
N PHE A 181 10.50 -4.94 6.39
CA PHE A 181 9.85 -3.63 6.48
C PHE A 181 9.28 -3.39 7.88
#